data_7b58e313827f075a0e04c9a3c3e0b9cd
#
_entry.id   7b58e313827f075a0e04c9a3c3e0b9cd
#
_cell.length_a   1.000
_cell.length_b   1.000
_cell.length_c   1.000
_cell.angle_alpha   90.00
_cell.angle_beta   90.00
_cell.angle_gamma   90.00
#
_symmetry.space_group_name_H-M   'P 1'
#
loop_
_entity.id
_entity.type
_entity.pdbx_description
1 polymer ?
#
loop_
_entity_poly.entity_id
_entity_poly.type
_entity_poly.pdbx_seq_one_letter_code
_entity_poly.pdbx_strand_id
1 'polypeptide(L)'
;MKMITADQIPIADNPHGVDLRHLYKTKDVVVSQMTLQPGEVVKPHKAPVDVFFYVLEGALQIEIEGETAAAAAGTLIPSTAGRLHSIRNESDGLVRFLVVRTPNPAA
;
A
#
# COMPACT_ATOMS: atom_id res chain seq x y z
N MET A 1 -16.90 -20.11 -7.78
CA MET A 1 -15.74 -19.35 -7.30
C MET A 1 -16.16 -17.92 -6.99
N LYS A 2 -15.48 -17.29 -6.05
CA LYS A 2 -15.74 -15.89 -5.68
C LYS A 2 -14.71 -15.00 -6.34
N MET A 3 -15.15 -13.90 -6.96
CA MET A 3 -14.25 -12.90 -7.56
C MET A 3 -14.54 -11.54 -6.92
N ILE A 4 -13.50 -10.81 -6.60
CA ILE A 4 -13.58 -9.51 -5.93
C ILE A 4 -12.86 -8.49 -6.81
N THR A 5 -13.55 -7.42 -7.17
CA THR A 5 -12.94 -6.29 -7.86
C THR A 5 -12.86 -5.10 -6.90
N ALA A 6 -11.82 -4.31 -7.00
CA ALA A 6 -11.58 -3.21 -6.08
C ALA A 6 -12.73 -2.19 -6.07
N ASP A 7 -13.35 -1.94 -7.21
CA ASP A 7 -14.46 -1.00 -7.33
C ASP A 7 -15.73 -1.44 -6.60
N GLN A 8 -15.84 -2.73 -6.23
CA GLN A 8 -16.95 -3.26 -5.44
C GLN A 8 -16.72 -3.11 -3.93
N ILE A 9 -15.51 -2.77 -3.53
CA ILE A 9 -15.12 -2.65 -2.12
C ILE A 9 -15.17 -1.18 -1.72
N PRO A 10 -15.88 -0.83 -0.64
CA PRO A 10 -15.91 0.56 -0.17
C PRO A 10 -14.53 1.01 0.31
N ILE A 11 -14.28 2.31 0.20
CA ILE A 11 -13.06 2.92 0.73
C ILE A 11 -13.10 2.79 2.24
N ALA A 12 -12.02 2.26 2.83
CA ALA A 12 -11.88 2.12 4.28
C ALA A 12 -11.38 3.42 4.89
N ASP A 13 -11.88 3.76 6.07
CA ASP A 13 -11.32 4.86 6.85
C ASP A 13 -9.86 4.57 7.16
N ASN A 14 -9.00 5.57 7.01
CA ASN A 14 -7.59 5.41 7.28
C ASN A 14 -6.97 6.75 7.67
N PRO A 15 -5.85 6.75 8.42
CA PRO A 15 -5.25 7.98 8.92
C PRO A 15 -4.62 8.87 7.85
N HIS A 16 -4.48 8.34 6.62
CA HIS A 16 -3.87 9.08 5.52
C HIS A 16 -4.90 9.81 4.67
N GLY A 17 -6.19 9.47 4.81
CA GLY A 17 -7.27 10.08 4.03
C GLY A 17 -7.21 9.74 2.55
N VAL A 18 -6.70 8.56 2.18
CA VAL A 18 -6.52 8.14 0.80
C VAL A 18 -7.45 6.97 0.45
N ASP A 19 -7.53 6.63 -0.83
CA ASP A 19 -8.34 5.49 -1.29
C ASP A 19 -7.65 4.19 -0.91
N LEU A 20 -8.15 3.55 0.14
CA LEU A 20 -7.67 2.27 0.66
C LEU A 20 -8.83 1.28 0.66
N ARG A 21 -8.65 0.14 0.01
CA ARG A 21 -9.69 -0.90 -0.08
C ARG A 21 -9.12 -2.25 0.29
N HIS A 22 -9.72 -2.91 1.28
CA HIS A 22 -9.29 -4.23 1.73
C HIS A 22 -9.93 -5.30 0.85
N LEU A 23 -9.10 -5.96 0.03
CA LEU A 23 -9.59 -6.92 -0.96
C LEU A 23 -9.74 -8.32 -0.38
N TYR A 24 -8.84 -8.71 0.53
CA TYR A 24 -8.79 -10.07 1.05
C TYR A 24 -8.16 -10.08 2.43
N LYS A 25 -8.79 -10.77 3.37
CA LYS A 25 -8.31 -10.89 4.75
C LYS A 25 -8.45 -12.29 5.26
N THR A 26 -7.39 -12.83 5.82
CA THR A 26 -7.38 -14.05 6.63
C THR A 26 -6.53 -13.78 7.87
N LYS A 27 -6.38 -14.76 8.73
CA LYS A 27 -5.44 -14.64 9.87
C LYS A 27 -3.99 -14.53 9.40
N ASP A 28 -3.69 -14.98 8.18
CA ASP A 28 -2.33 -15.06 7.66
C ASP A 28 -1.93 -13.90 6.76
N VAL A 29 -2.91 -13.15 6.24
CA VAL A 29 -2.63 -12.10 5.26
C VAL A 29 -3.74 -11.06 5.20
N VAL A 30 -3.37 -9.82 4.92
CA VAL A 30 -4.30 -8.76 4.49
C VAL A 30 -3.78 -8.21 3.17
N VAL A 31 -4.61 -8.30 2.13
CA VAL A 31 -4.31 -7.72 0.82
C VAL A 31 -5.20 -6.51 0.62
N SER A 32 -4.60 -5.35 0.48
CA SER A 32 -5.30 -4.09 0.25
C SER A 32 -4.81 -3.45 -1.04
N GLN A 33 -5.68 -2.67 -1.67
CA GLN A 33 -5.29 -1.84 -2.80
C GLN A 33 -5.36 -0.38 -2.39
N MET A 34 -4.31 0.36 -2.68
CA MET A 34 -4.26 1.79 -2.40
C MET A 34 -4.11 2.55 -3.71
N THR A 35 -4.86 3.65 -3.83
CA THR A 35 -4.79 4.54 -4.98
C THR A 35 -4.45 5.93 -4.47
N LEU A 36 -3.40 6.53 -5.01
CA LEU A 36 -2.98 7.89 -4.67
C LEU A 36 -3.18 8.82 -5.86
N GLN A 37 -3.89 9.90 -5.61
CA GLN A 37 -3.96 11.03 -6.54
C GLN A 37 -2.65 11.82 -6.48
N PRO A 38 -2.34 12.66 -7.50
CA PRO A 38 -1.17 13.53 -7.42
C PRO A 38 -1.12 14.33 -6.12
N GLY A 39 0.02 14.31 -5.45
CA GLY A 39 0.25 15.01 -4.20
C GLY A 39 -0.17 14.26 -2.93
N GLU A 40 -0.89 13.16 -3.05
CA GLU A 40 -1.29 12.38 -1.87
C GLU A 40 -0.11 11.62 -1.27
N VAL A 41 -0.16 11.43 0.04
CA VAL A 41 0.93 10.87 0.84
C VAL A 41 0.40 9.82 1.82
N VAL A 42 1.09 8.70 1.90
CA VAL A 42 1.00 7.77 3.02
C VAL A 42 2.07 8.19 4.02
N LYS A 43 1.63 8.76 5.15
CA LYS A 43 2.54 9.34 6.15
C LYS A 43 3.47 8.28 6.73
N PRO A 44 4.67 8.67 7.20
CA PRO A 44 5.60 7.73 7.82
C PRO A 44 4.96 6.96 8.97
N HIS A 45 5.09 5.64 8.94
CA HIS A 45 4.60 4.79 10.01
C HIS A 45 5.33 3.45 9.99
N LYS A 46 5.17 2.68 11.06
CA LYS A 46 5.73 1.33 11.21
C LYS A 46 4.58 0.34 11.29
N ALA A 47 4.72 -0.78 10.59
CA ALA A 47 3.79 -1.89 10.74
C ALA A 47 4.38 -2.92 11.71
N PRO A 48 3.57 -3.56 12.57
CA PRO A 48 4.07 -4.58 13.50
C PRO A 48 4.35 -5.93 12.81
N VAL A 49 4.03 -6.05 11.53
CA VAL A 49 4.19 -7.25 10.72
C VAL A 49 4.94 -6.90 9.45
N ASP A 50 5.36 -7.92 8.70
CA ASP A 50 5.97 -7.71 7.41
C ASP A 50 4.96 -7.17 6.43
N VAL A 51 5.41 -6.23 5.61
CA VAL A 51 4.61 -5.60 4.55
C VAL A 51 5.40 -5.68 3.25
N PHE A 52 4.72 -5.90 2.14
CA PHE A 52 5.31 -5.56 0.86
C PHE A 52 4.31 -4.78 0.02
N PHE A 53 4.84 -3.97 -0.87
CA PHE A 53 4.09 -3.18 -1.82
C PHE A 53 4.34 -3.73 -3.22
N TYR A 54 3.29 -3.78 -4.04
CA TYR A 54 3.44 -4.16 -5.44
C TYR A 54 2.74 -3.12 -6.31
N VAL A 55 3.52 -2.43 -7.15
CA VAL A 55 3.00 -1.32 -7.96
C VAL A 55 2.25 -1.86 -9.15
N LEU A 56 0.99 -1.45 -9.31
CA LEU A 56 0.11 -1.86 -10.41
C LEU A 56 0.06 -0.84 -11.53
N GLU A 57 0.10 0.45 -11.18
CA GLU A 57 -0.09 1.53 -12.15
C GLU A 57 0.67 2.77 -11.68
N GLY A 58 1.30 3.47 -12.62
CA GLY A 58 2.05 4.68 -12.32
C GLY A 58 3.42 4.41 -11.70
N ALA A 59 3.98 5.43 -11.07
CA ALA A 59 5.24 5.34 -10.35
C ALA A 59 5.12 6.11 -9.04
N LEU A 60 5.48 5.45 -7.94
CA LEU A 60 5.46 6.06 -6.61
C LEU A 60 6.87 6.40 -6.13
N GLN A 61 6.93 7.30 -5.14
CA GLN A 61 8.13 7.54 -4.34
C GLN A 61 7.97 6.81 -3.02
N ILE A 62 8.95 6.03 -2.61
CA ILE A 62 8.92 5.30 -1.34
C ILE A 62 10.18 5.62 -0.54
N GLU A 63 10.00 5.76 0.77
CA GLU A 63 11.11 5.89 1.71
C GLU A 63 10.99 4.80 2.76
N ILE A 64 12.07 4.06 2.99
CA ILE A 64 12.16 3.04 4.03
C ILE A 64 13.45 3.29 4.81
N GLU A 65 13.32 3.58 6.11
CA GLU A 65 14.45 3.84 7.01
C GLU A 65 15.44 4.86 6.43
N GLY A 66 14.89 5.95 5.84
CA GLY A 66 15.69 7.03 5.28
C GLY A 66 16.19 6.80 3.85
N GLU A 67 16.03 5.61 3.31
CA GLU A 67 16.40 5.32 1.92
C GLU A 67 15.20 5.59 1.01
N THR A 68 15.39 6.39 -0.03
CA THR A 68 14.34 6.77 -0.96
C THR A 68 14.56 6.15 -2.34
N ALA A 69 13.47 5.78 -3.00
CA ALA A 69 13.52 5.25 -4.36
C ALA A 69 12.21 5.54 -5.08
N ALA A 70 12.27 5.55 -6.42
CA ALA A 70 11.09 5.55 -7.27
C ALA A 70 10.80 4.11 -7.69
N ALA A 71 9.52 3.74 -7.71
CA ALA A 71 9.10 2.40 -8.12
C ALA A 71 7.96 2.48 -9.13
N ALA A 72 8.18 1.92 -10.31
CA ALA A 72 7.20 1.88 -11.39
C ALA A 72 6.36 0.59 -11.33
N ALA A 73 5.30 0.55 -12.14
CA ALA A 73 4.45 -0.63 -12.27
C ALA A 73 5.26 -1.91 -12.48
N GLY A 74 4.90 -2.97 -11.77
CA GLY A 74 5.60 -4.25 -11.82
C GLY A 74 6.71 -4.41 -10.78
N THR A 75 6.93 -3.41 -9.92
CA THR A 75 7.97 -3.46 -8.89
C THR A 75 7.37 -3.91 -7.55
N LEU A 76 8.05 -4.84 -6.88
CA LEU A 76 7.71 -5.27 -5.53
C LEU A 76 8.74 -4.72 -4.56
N ILE A 77 8.29 -4.10 -3.47
CA ILE A 77 9.15 -3.50 -2.45
C ILE A 77 8.79 -4.10 -1.09
N PRO A 78 9.64 -4.93 -0.50
CA PRO A 78 9.40 -5.42 0.87
C PRO A 78 9.79 -4.37 1.91
N SER A 79 9.00 -4.30 2.98
CA SER A 79 9.30 -3.51 4.17
C SER A 79 9.01 -4.38 5.38
N THR A 80 10.06 -4.94 5.97
CA THR A 80 9.91 -5.87 7.08
C THR A 80 9.40 -5.20 8.35
N ALA A 81 8.87 -6.01 9.27
CA ALA A 81 8.25 -5.55 10.51
C ALA A 81 9.11 -4.50 11.24
N GLY A 82 8.47 -3.43 11.71
CA GLY A 82 9.11 -2.39 12.49
C GLY A 82 9.90 -1.35 11.70
N ARG A 83 10.01 -1.48 10.40
CA ARG A 83 10.69 -0.47 9.58
C ARG A 83 9.78 0.72 9.32
N LEU A 84 10.34 1.93 9.46
CA LEU A 84 9.62 3.16 9.16
C LEU A 84 9.54 3.34 7.65
N HIS A 85 8.33 3.47 7.11
CA HIS A 85 8.14 3.68 5.69
C HIS A 85 7.08 4.76 5.40
N SER A 86 7.21 5.40 4.24
CA SER A 86 6.24 6.35 3.71
C SER A 86 6.21 6.26 2.20
N ILE A 87 5.08 6.63 1.60
CA ILE A 87 4.89 6.60 0.15
C ILE A 87 4.26 7.91 -0.29
N ARG A 88 4.70 8.43 -1.43
CA ARG A 88 4.15 9.65 -2.02
C ARG A 88 3.92 9.48 -3.50
N ASN A 89 2.90 10.16 -4.01
CA ASN A 89 2.69 10.33 -5.43
C ASN A 89 3.14 11.73 -5.82
N GLU A 90 4.34 11.83 -6.37
CA GLU A 90 4.91 13.08 -6.87
C GLU A 90 4.69 13.25 -8.36
N SER A 91 3.98 12.32 -9.01
CA SER A 91 3.66 12.39 -10.43
C SER A 91 2.41 13.23 -10.67
N ASP A 92 2.11 13.51 -11.92
CA ASP A 92 0.88 14.20 -12.32
C ASP A 92 -0.23 13.22 -12.71
N GLY A 93 0.00 11.93 -12.56
CA GLY A 93 -0.96 10.87 -12.82
C GLY A 93 -1.31 10.08 -11.56
N LEU A 94 -2.21 9.13 -11.74
CA LEU A 94 -2.69 8.26 -10.67
C LEU A 94 -1.65 7.16 -10.38
N VAL A 95 -1.50 6.80 -9.12
CA VAL A 95 -0.66 5.69 -8.69
C VAL A 95 -1.52 4.67 -7.95
N ARG A 96 -1.38 3.40 -8.31
CA ARG A 96 -2.14 2.31 -7.70
C ARG A 96 -1.19 1.17 -7.34
N PHE A 97 -1.33 0.64 -6.13
CA PHE A 97 -0.46 -0.44 -5.67
C PHE A 97 -1.17 -1.32 -4.64
N LEU A 98 -0.69 -2.55 -4.52
CA LEU A 98 -1.13 -3.45 -3.46
C LEU A 98 -0.28 -3.24 -2.22
N VAL A 99 -0.93 -3.36 -1.06
CA VAL A 99 -0.29 -3.41 0.25
C VAL A 99 -0.63 -4.77 0.84
N VAL A 100 0.38 -5.60 1.07
CA VAL A 100 0.19 -6.95 1.59
C VAL A 100 0.88 -7.05 2.94
N ARG A 101 0.09 -7.34 3.98
CA ARG A 101 0.58 -7.52 5.35
C ARG A 101 0.49 -8.98 5.74
N THR A 102 1.56 -9.52 6.27
CA THR A 102 1.62 -10.95 6.61
C THR A 102 2.45 -11.17 7.90
N PRO A 103 1.83 -11.76 8.94
CA PRO A 103 0.41 -12.14 9.06
C PRO A 103 -0.50 -10.93 9.20
N ASN A 104 -1.81 -11.18 9.34
CA ASN A 104 -2.77 -10.13 9.63
C ASN A 104 -2.45 -9.51 11.01
N PRO A 105 -2.18 -8.19 11.11
CA PRO A 105 -1.80 -7.59 12.37
C PRO A 105 -2.92 -7.57 13.41
N ALA A 106 -4.17 -7.80 12.99
CA ALA A 106 -5.32 -7.87 13.87
C ALA A 106 -5.67 -9.31 14.29
N ALA A 107 -4.93 -10.30 13.81
CA ALA A 107 -5.20 -11.70 14.11
C ALA A 107 -4.66 -12.11 15.48
#